data_654bf6f836d11df1cb34deb732d3fd59
#
_entry.id   654bf6f836d11df1cb34deb732d3fd59
#
_cell.length_a   1.000
_cell.length_b   1.000
_cell.length_c   1.000
_cell.angle_alpha   90.00
_cell.angle_beta   90.00
_cell.angle_gamma   90.00
#
_symmetry.space_group_name_H-M   'P 1'
#
loop_
_entity.id
_entity.type
_entity.pdbx_description
1 polymer ?
#
loop_
_entity_poly.entity_id
_entity_poly.type
_entity_poly.pdbx_seq_one_letter_code
_entity_poly.pdbx_strand_id
1 'polypeptide(L)'
;HADEFVRFRPGTDVALIWGILHHIFENGWEDKQYIKQRVWGMDQIRSEVAKWTPEETERVTGVPGAQLKRVARTLANNRPGTIVWCMGGTQHTNGNNNTRAYCILMLALGNIGRSGGGANIFRGHDNVQGATDFCILSHSLPGYYGLKKGSWKHWARVWDVDYDYLKGRFA
;
A
#
# COMPACT_ATOMS: atom_id res chain seq x y z
N HIS A 1 6.10 -22.82 1.39
CA HIS A 1 5.29 -22.91 2.62
C HIS A 1 4.11 -21.91 2.66
N ALA A 2 3.58 -21.58 1.50
CA ALA A 2 2.32 -20.83 1.40
C ALA A 2 1.17 -21.83 1.17
N ASP A 3 -0.01 -21.52 1.71
CA ASP A 3 -1.21 -22.35 1.50
C ASP A 3 -1.70 -22.22 0.06
N GLU A 4 -1.54 -21.05 -0.54
CA GLU A 4 -1.84 -20.79 -1.96
C GLU A 4 -0.73 -19.91 -2.56
N PHE A 5 -0.07 -20.37 -3.62
CA PHE A 5 0.93 -19.61 -4.36
C PHE A 5 0.32 -19.06 -5.65
N VAL A 6 0.30 -17.74 -5.78
CA VAL A 6 -0.24 -17.04 -6.94
C VAL A 6 0.89 -16.39 -7.71
N ARG A 7 1.15 -16.88 -8.92
CA ARG A 7 2.14 -16.29 -9.83
C ARG A 7 1.44 -15.50 -10.93
N PHE A 8 1.58 -14.20 -10.89
CA PHE A 8 1.03 -13.29 -11.90
C PHE A 8 2.13 -12.62 -12.73
N ARG A 9 1.76 -12.03 -13.85
CA ARG A 9 2.70 -11.30 -14.71
C ARG A 9 3.20 -10.04 -14.02
N PRO A 10 4.50 -9.74 -14.04
CA PRO A 10 5.05 -8.50 -13.46
C PRO A 10 4.33 -7.27 -13.99
N GLY A 11 4.06 -6.30 -13.11
CA GLY A 11 3.37 -5.05 -13.44
C GLY A 11 1.84 -5.15 -13.51
N THR A 12 1.24 -6.31 -13.20
CA THR A 12 -0.21 -6.51 -13.19
C THR A 12 -0.82 -6.59 -11.78
N ASP A 13 -0.13 -6.06 -10.79
CA ASP A 13 -0.54 -6.08 -9.37
C ASP A 13 -1.94 -5.48 -9.15
N VAL A 14 -2.20 -4.31 -9.74
CA VAL A 14 -3.52 -3.65 -9.63
C VAL A 14 -4.61 -4.52 -10.22
N ALA A 15 -4.37 -5.10 -11.41
CA ALA A 15 -5.33 -5.99 -12.07
C ALA A 15 -5.63 -7.23 -11.21
N LEU A 16 -4.60 -7.81 -10.59
CA LEU A 16 -4.76 -8.93 -9.66
C LEU A 16 -5.66 -8.55 -8.48
N ILE A 17 -5.40 -7.43 -7.85
CA ILE A 17 -6.18 -6.94 -6.70
C ILE A 17 -7.61 -6.61 -7.11
N TRP A 18 -7.82 -6.00 -8.27
CA TRP A 18 -9.17 -5.73 -8.79
C TRP A 18 -9.94 -7.02 -9.07
N GLY A 19 -9.31 -8.06 -9.62
CA GLY A 19 -9.94 -9.36 -9.78
C GLY A 19 -10.30 -10.04 -8.46
N ILE A 20 -9.48 -9.92 -7.43
CA ILE A 20 -9.79 -10.40 -6.09
C ILE A 20 -10.99 -9.62 -5.51
N LEU A 21 -10.98 -8.28 -5.62
CA LEU A 21 -12.08 -7.43 -5.16
C LEU A 21 -13.38 -7.69 -5.93
N HIS A 22 -13.32 -7.98 -7.23
CA HIS A 22 -14.47 -8.40 -8.02
C HIS A 22 -15.17 -9.59 -7.37
N HIS A 23 -14.45 -10.65 -7.07
CA HIS A 23 -15.01 -11.81 -6.38
C HIS A 23 -15.55 -11.48 -4.98
N ILE A 24 -14.87 -10.61 -4.23
CA ILE A 24 -15.31 -10.18 -2.91
C ILE A 24 -16.67 -9.46 -3.01
N PHE A 25 -16.81 -8.52 -3.93
CA PHE A 25 -18.04 -7.74 -4.09
C PHE A 25 -19.20 -8.55 -4.69
N GLU A 26 -18.95 -9.37 -5.70
CA GLU A 26 -19.96 -10.22 -6.33
C GLU A 26 -20.56 -11.25 -5.34
N ASN A 27 -19.76 -11.71 -4.40
CA ASN A 27 -20.24 -12.69 -3.41
C ASN A 27 -20.66 -12.04 -2.06
N GLY A 28 -20.59 -10.72 -1.94
CA GLY A 28 -20.94 -10.00 -0.71
C GLY A 28 -20.04 -10.30 0.47
N TRP A 29 -18.76 -10.61 0.22
CA TRP A 29 -17.77 -10.99 1.24
C TRP A 29 -17.05 -9.80 1.89
N GLU A 30 -17.32 -8.60 1.44
CA GLU A 30 -16.78 -7.37 2.05
C GLU A 30 -17.31 -7.12 3.48
N ASP A 31 -16.60 -6.31 4.26
CA ASP A 31 -17.10 -5.83 5.55
C ASP A 31 -17.99 -4.58 5.35
N LYS A 32 -19.28 -4.81 5.09
CA LYS A 32 -20.25 -3.74 4.80
C LYS A 32 -20.38 -2.73 5.94
N GLN A 33 -20.32 -3.20 7.19
CA GLN A 33 -20.44 -2.33 8.35
C GLN A 33 -19.19 -1.43 8.48
N TYR A 34 -18.02 -2.00 8.33
CA TYR A 34 -16.77 -1.25 8.36
C TYR A 34 -16.72 -0.22 7.24
N ILE A 35 -17.08 -0.61 6.01
CA ILE A 35 -17.13 0.29 4.86
C ILE A 35 -18.05 1.46 5.14
N LYS A 36 -19.29 1.19 5.60
CA LYS A 36 -20.27 2.23 5.92
C LYS A 36 -19.78 3.24 6.96
N GLN A 37 -19.03 2.78 7.96
CA GLN A 37 -18.61 3.62 9.08
C GLN A 37 -17.29 4.35 8.85
N ARG A 38 -16.41 3.80 8.03
CA ARG A 38 -14.99 4.22 8.02
C ARG A 38 -14.40 4.47 6.63
N VAL A 39 -15.10 4.12 5.56
CA VAL A 39 -14.54 4.21 4.20
C VAL A 39 -15.39 5.13 3.33
N TRP A 40 -14.74 6.10 2.74
CA TRP A 40 -15.35 6.97 1.74
C TRP A 40 -14.97 6.51 0.32
N GLY A 41 -15.92 6.62 -0.63
CA GLY A 41 -15.65 6.37 -2.06
C GLY A 41 -15.60 4.90 -2.47
N MET A 42 -16.01 3.92 -1.63
CA MET A 42 -15.98 2.51 -1.98
C MET A 42 -16.92 2.15 -3.13
N ASP A 43 -18.00 2.91 -3.35
CA ASP A 43 -18.92 2.67 -4.47
C ASP A 43 -18.26 2.96 -5.83
N GLN A 44 -17.39 3.96 -5.89
CA GLN A 44 -16.58 4.26 -7.08
C GLN A 44 -15.61 3.10 -7.39
N ILE A 45 -14.99 2.55 -6.36
CA ILE A 45 -14.12 1.37 -6.48
C ILE A 45 -14.92 0.16 -6.96
N ARG A 46 -16.10 -0.07 -6.40
CA ARG A 46 -16.99 -1.18 -6.81
C ARG A 46 -17.35 -1.07 -8.30
N SER A 47 -17.69 0.12 -8.77
CA SER A 47 -18.02 0.37 -10.17
C SER A 47 -16.83 0.13 -11.10
N GLU A 48 -15.63 0.51 -10.70
CA GLU A 48 -14.42 0.28 -11.47
C GLU A 48 -14.04 -1.21 -11.50
N VAL A 49 -14.13 -1.87 -10.36
CA VAL A 49 -13.80 -3.29 -10.19
C VAL A 49 -14.77 -4.22 -10.94
N ALA A 50 -16.02 -3.79 -11.17
CA ALA A 50 -16.99 -4.58 -11.93
C ALA A 50 -16.53 -4.94 -13.36
N LYS A 51 -15.65 -4.13 -13.94
CA LYS A 51 -15.06 -4.38 -15.28
C LYS A 51 -14.01 -5.51 -15.28
N TRP A 52 -13.48 -5.85 -14.12
CA TRP A 52 -12.41 -6.83 -13.93
C TRP A 52 -12.99 -8.22 -13.67
N THR A 53 -13.71 -8.73 -14.68
CA THR A 53 -14.26 -10.09 -14.62
C THR A 53 -13.15 -11.12 -14.45
N PRO A 54 -13.48 -12.37 -14.04
CA PRO A 54 -12.48 -13.43 -13.94
C PRO A 54 -11.69 -13.63 -15.24
N GLU A 55 -12.37 -13.58 -16.40
CA GLU A 55 -11.78 -13.76 -17.72
C GLU A 55 -10.83 -12.62 -18.09
N GLU A 56 -11.26 -11.37 -17.85
CA GLU A 56 -10.43 -10.20 -18.11
C GLU A 56 -9.19 -10.18 -17.18
N THR A 57 -9.39 -10.50 -15.91
CA THR A 57 -8.30 -10.57 -14.96
C THR A 57 -7.31 -11.68 -15.34
N GLU A 58 -7.78 -12.86 -15.72
CA GLU A 58 -6.94 -13.96 -16.19
C GLU A 58 -6.17 -13.56 -17.45
N ARG A 59 -6.83 -12.93 -18.41
CA ARG A 59 -6.19 -12.44 -19.65
C ARG A 59 -5.02 -11.51 -19.35
N VAL A 60 -5.18 -10.59 -18.40
CA VAL A 60 -4.16 -9.59 -18.05
C VAL A 60 -3.08 -10.18 -17.14
N THR A 61 -3.46 -10.88 -16.10
CA THR A 61 -2.53 -11.34 -15.05
C THR A 61 -1.92 -12.72 -15.33
N GLY A 62 -2.61 -13.55 -16.10
CA GLY A 62 -2.27 -14.96 -16.31
C GLY A 62 -2.67 -15.86 -15.14
N VAL A 63 -3.42 -15.35 -14.16
CA VAL A 63 -3.90 -16.13 -13.01
C VAL A 63 -5.30 -16.66 -13.31
N PRO A 64 -5.54 -17.98 -13.23
CA PRO A 64 -6.85 -18.56 -13.50
C PRO A 64 -7.95 -17.97 -12.61
N GLY A 65 -9.10 -17.63 -13.18
CA GLY A 65 -10.22 -17.03 -12.45
C GLY A 65 -10.69 -17.88 -11.26
N ALA A 66 -10.65 -19.21 -11.37
CA ALA A 66 -10.96 -20.13 -10.27
C ALA A 66 -9.96 -19.98 -9.10
N GLN A 67 -8.68 -19.73 -9.38
CA GLN A 67 -7.67 -19.49 -8.39
C GLN A 67 -7.91 -18.14 -7.67
N LEU A 68 -8.23 -17.09 -8.42
CA LEU A 68 -8.58 -15.79 -7.87
C LEU A 68 -9.77 -15.87 -6.90
N LYS A 69 -10.79 -16.65 -7.28
CA LYS A 69 -11.96 -16.87 -6.41
C LYS A 69 -11.59 -17.56 -5.09
N ARG A 70 -10.70 -18.57 -5.13
CA ARG A 70 -10.23 -19.23 -3.91
C ARG A 70 -9.47 -18.25 -3.02
N VAL A 71 -8.54 -17.48 -3.59
CA VAL A 71 -7.77 -16.45 -2.87
C VAL A 71 -8.71 -15.42 -2.23
N ALA A 72 -9.64 -14.88 -2.99
CA ALA A 72 -10.63 -13.92 -2.48
C ALA A 72 -11.43 -14.48 -1.30
N ARG A 73 -11.88 -15.74 -1.40
CA ARG A 73 -12.62 -16.44 -0.35
C ARG A 73 -11.74 -16.68 0.89
N THR A 74 -10.49 -17.08 0.70
CA THR A 74 -9.54 -17.28 1.80
C THR A 74 -9.31 -15.99 2.56
N LEU A 75 -9.06 -14.88 1.87
CA LEU A 75 -8.90 -13.56 2.48
C LEU A 75 -10.15 -13.08 3.24
N ALA A 76 -11.32 -13.32 2.66
CA ALA A 76 -12.58 -12.92 3.28
C ALA A 76 -12.94 -13.74 4.54
N ASN A 77 -12.60 -15.03 4.56
CA ASN A 77 -12.94 -15.92 5.66
C ASN A 77 -11.92 -15.88 6.83
N ASN A 78 -10.72 -15.37 6.59
CA ASN A 78 -9.63 -15.34 7.59
C ASN A 78 -9.30 -13.89 7.99
N ARG A 79 -10.30 -13.18 8.48
CA ARG A 79 -10.14 -11.81 8.98
C ARG A 79 -9.96 -11.77 10.49
N PRO A 80 -9.18 -10.86 11.05
CA PRO A 80 -8.40 -9.83 10.35
C PRO A 80 -7.16 -10.42 9.66
N GLY A 81 -6.82 -9.86 8.50
CA GLY A 81 -5.63 -10.24 7.73
C GLY A 81 -4.65 -9.08 7.56
N THR A 82 -3.42 -9.42 7.25
CA THR A 82 -2.35 -8.44 7.00
C THR A 82 -1.81 -8.61 5.58
N ILE A 83 -1.61 -7.50 4.88
CA ILE A 83 -0.83 -7.50 3.64
C ILE A 83 0.60 -7.06 3.95
N VAL A 84 1.56 -7.84 3.49
CA VAL A 84 2.98 -7.55 3.63
C VAL A 84 3.56 -7.30 2.25
N TRP A 85 4.26 -6.19 2.09
CA TRP A 85 4.99 -5.90 0.84
C TRP A 85 6.30 -5.17 1.10
N CYS A 86 7.09 -5.06 0.04
CA CYS A 86 8.35 -4.35 0.04
C CYS A 86 8.55 -3.66 -1.31
N MET A 87 9.78 -3.49 -1.73
CA MET A 87 10.16 -2.84 -2.98
C MET A 87 9.62 -3.54 -4.23
N GLY A 88 9.37 -4.84 -4.17
CA GLY A 88 8.74 -5.59 -5.27
C GLY A 88 7.35 -5.06 -5.67
N GLY A 89 6.58 -4.51 -4.73
CA GLY A 89 5.30 -3.86 -5.02
C GLY A 89 5.41 -2.37 -5.35
N THR A 90 6.48 -1.69 -4.91
CA THR A 90 6.58 -0.23 -4.97
C THR A 90 7.56 0.30 -6.00
N GLN A 91 8.60 -0.44 -6.38
CA GLN A 91 9.59 -0.02 -7.38
C GLN A 91 9.15 -0.30 -8.82
N HIS A 92 7.97 0.19 -9.16
CA HIS A 92 7.38 0.15 -10.49
C HIS A 92 6.92 1.55 -10.90
N THR A 93 6.78 1.79 -12.20
CA THR A 93 6.22 3.05 -12.71
C THR A 93 4.86 3.38 -12.08
N ASN A 94 4.06 2.35 -11.78
CA ASN A 94 2.75 2.45 -11.13
C ASN A 94 2.76 2.06 -9.63
N GLY A 95 3.91 2.07 -8.96
CA GLY A 95 4.07 1.61 -7.56
C GLY A 95 3.14 2.29 -6.57
N ASN A 96 2.81 3.58 -6.77
CA ASN A 96 1.80 4.27 -5.98
C ASN A 96 0.41 3.65 -6.11
N ASN A 97 0.04 3.22 -7.32
CA ASN A 97 -1.26 2.57 -7.56
C ASN A 97 -1.29 1.16 -6.98
N ASN A 98 -0.18 0.42 -7.04
CA ASN A 98 -0.05 -0.88 -6.38
C ASN A 98 -0.32 -0.74 -4.87
N THR A 99 0.36 0.19 -4.22
CA THR A 99 0.17 0.45 -2.78
C THR A 99 -1.27 0.85 -2.45
N ARG A 100 -1.89 1.71 -3.27
CA ARG A 100 -3.31 2.07 -3.11
C ARG A 100 -4.23 0.87 -3.25
N ALA A 101 -4.00 0.00 -4.24
CA ALA A 101 -4.79 -1.21 -4.44
C ALA A 101 -4.71 -2.15 -3.23
N TYR A 102 -3.52 -2.36 -2.66
CA TYR A 102 -3.36 -3.15 -1.43
C TYR A 102 -4.14 -2.55 -0.26
N CYS A 103 -4.06 -1.23 -0.06
CA CYS A 103 -4.82 -0.55 0.99
C CYS A 103 -6.34 -0.63 0.77
N ILE A 104 -6.81 -0.51 -0.46
CA ILE A 104 -8.24 -0.64 -0.81
C ILE A 104 -8.75 -2.05 -0.49
N LEU A 105 -7.99 -3.09 -0.80
CA LEU A 105 -8.35 -4.47 -0.43
C LEU A 105 -8.47 -4.62 1.09
N MET A 106 -7.52 -4.05 1.85
CA MET A 106 -7.56 -4.07 3.32
C MET A 106 -8.77 -3.34 3.88
N LEU A 107 -9.15 -2.20 3.28
CA LEU A 107 -10.34 -1.44 3.67
C LEU A 107 -11.63 -2.17 3.32
N ALA A 108 -11.71 -2.81 2.16
CA ALA A 108 -12.89 -3.58 1.75
C ALA A 108 -13.16 -4.76 2.71
N LEU A 109 -12.12 -5.36 3.24
CA LEU A 109 -12.21 -6.47 4.19
C LEU A 109 -12.28 -6.04 5.67
N GLY A 110 -12.20 -4.73 5.96
CA GLY A 110 -12.26 -4.21 7.32
C GLY A 110 -11.05 -4.58 8.18
N ASN A 111 -9.87 -4.74 7.57
CA ASN A 111 -8.67 -5.21 8.25
C ASN A 111 -7.84 -4.10 8.92
N ILE A 112 -8.12 -2.82 8.63
CA ILE A 112 -7.38 -1.70 9.20
C ILE A 112 -7.93 -1.33 10.59
N GLY A 113 -7.02 -1.12 11.55
CA GLY A 113 -7.35 -0.74 12.91
C GLY A 113 -7.84 -1.90 13.80
N ARG A 114 -7.54 -3.13 13.42
CA ARG A 114 -7.80 -4.34 14.22
C ARG A 114 -6.47 -5.03 14.56
N SER A 115 -6.37 -5.59 15.75
CA SER A 115 -5.21 -6.39 16.14
C SER A 115 -5.05 -7.60 15.20
N GLY A 116 -3.84 -7.79 14.68
CA GLY A 116 -3.54 -8.81 13.67
C GLY A 116 -3.90 -8.44 12.23
N GLY A 117 -4.51 -7.28 12.01
CA GLY A 117 -4.78 -6.74 10.68
C GLY A 117 -3.87 -5.57 10.32
N GLY A 118 -3.89 -5.17 9.07
CA GLY A 118 -3.20 -3.98 8.61
C GLY A 118 -2.23 -4.19 7.46
N ALA A 119 -1.39 -3.18 7.26
CA ALA A 119 -0.39 -3.14 6.21
C ALA A 119 1.00 -3.11 6.84
N ASN A 120 1.85 -4.06 6.47
CA ASN A 120 3.22 -4.13 6.94
C ASN A 120 4.20 -3.99 5.77
N ILE A 121 5.06 -2.97 5.86
CA ILE A 121 6.05 -2.69 4.83
C ILE A 121 7.44 -3.05 5.39
N PHE A 122 8.06 -4.10 4.84
CA PHE A 122 9.41 -4.52 5.26
C PHE A 122 10.52 -3.61 4.75
N ARG A 123 10.21 -2.75 3.78
CA ARG A 123 11.10 -1.78 3.15
C ARG A 123 12.21 -2.42 2.33
N GLY A 124 13.34 -2.79 2.84
CA GLY A 124 14.41 -3.41 2.06
C GLY A 124 15.66 -3.58 2.89
N HIS A 125 16.21 -2.48 3.38
CA HIS A 125 17.38 -2.50 4.26
C HIS A 125 16.97 -2.44 5.73
N ASP A 126 17.93 -2.78 6.60
CA ASP A 126 17.75 -2.72 8.03
C ASP A 126 17.46 -1.30 8.46
N ASN A 127 16.45 -1.15 9.30
CA ASN A 127 16.04 0.13 9.89
C ASN A 127 15.87 1.29 8.89
N VAL A 128 15.31 1.03 7.71
CA VAL A 128 14.98 2.11 6.74
C VAL A 128 14.06 3.16 7.38
N GLN A 129 13.16 2.75 8.25
CA GLN A 129 12.29 3.68 8.97
C GLN A 129 13.11 4.66 9.82
N GLY A 130 14.02 4.16 10.65
CA GLY A 130 14.88 5.01 11.46
C GLY A 130 15.79 5.90 10.62
N ALA A 131 16.40 5.36 9.55
CA ALA A 131 17.19 6.16 8.62
C ALA A 131 16.39 7.30 7.99
N THR A 132 15.13 7.05 7.63
CA THR A 132 14.23 8.08 7.10
C THR A 132 13.87 9.12 8.16
N ASP A 133 13.62 8.69 9.40
CA ASP A 133 13.29 9.59 10.52
C ASP A 133 14.47 10.52 10.88
N PHE A 134 15.69 10.02 10.80
CA PHE A 134 16.92 10.80 10.94
C PHE A 134 17.26 11.63 9.69
N CYS A 135 16.46 11.49 8.62
CA CYS A 135 16.64 12.21 7.36
C CYS A 135 18.04 12.06 6.74
N ILE A 136 18.48 10.83 6.56
CA ILE A 136 19.61 10.53 5.67
C ILE A 136 19.10 10.65 4.21
N LEU A 137 18.61 11.84 3.87
CA LEU A 137 17.97 12.16 2.61
C LEU A 137 18.41 13.55 2.15
N SER A 138 18.67 13.71 0.87
CA SER A 138 19.11 14.98 0.28
C SER A 138 18.03 16.08 0.26
N HIS A 139 16.79 15.76 0.55
CA HIS A 139 15.65 16.66 0.39
C HIS A 139 14.87 16.96 1.68
N SER A 140 15.41 16.59 2.83
CA SER A 140 14.76 16.85 4.12
C SER A 140 15.77 16.98 5.26
N LEU A 141 15.36 17.66 6.32
CA LEU A 141 16.06 17.73 7.61
C LEU A 141 15.43 16.75 8.60
N PRO A 142 16.15 16.33 9.68
CA PRO A 142 15.66 15.36 10.64
C PRO A 142 14.23 15.63 11.11
N GLY A 143 13.43 14.56 11.32
CA GLY A 143 12.03 14.68 11.71
C GLY A 143 11.10 15.16 10.60
N TYR A 144 11.48 14.96 9.34
CA TYR A 144 10.68 15.35 8.15
C TYR A 144 10.41 16.86 8.02
N TYR A 145 11.29 17.69 8.55
CA TYR A 145 11.10 19.15 8.53
C TYR A 145 11.15 19.76 7.12
N GLY A 146 11.66 19.03 6.14
CA GLY A 146 11.86 19.53 4.78
C GLY A 146 12.89 20.65 4.70
N LEU A 147 13.10 21.18 3.49
CA LEU A 147 14.07 22.24 3.20
C LEU A 147 13.37 23.61 3.11
N LYS A 148 12.96 24.17 4.25
CA LYS A 148 12.25 25.46 4.36
C LYS A 148 13.01 26.41 5.27
N LYS A 149 12.77 27.73 5.10
CA LYS A 149 13.42 28.77 5.91
C LYS A 149 13.31 28.53 7.43
N GLY A 150 12.14 28.10 7.89
CA GLY A 150 11.90 27.76 9.30
C GLY A 150 12.72 26.56 9.79
N SER A 151 12.80 25.54 8.95
CA SER A 151 13.57 24.31 9.22
C SER A 151 15.07 24.60 9.31
N TRP A 152 15.59 25.39 8.35
CA TRP A 152 16.99 25.84 8.37
C TRP A 152 17.32 26.60 9.64
N LYS A 153 16.47 27.55 10.05
CA LYS A 153 16.67 28.33 11.28
C LYS A 153 16.63 27.46 12.53
N HIS A 154 15.71 26.48 12.56
CA HIS A 154 15.59 25.56 13.68
C HIS A 154 16.84 24.71 13.84
N TRP A 155 17.26 24.03 12.78
CA TRP A 155 18.38 23.09 12.81
C TRP A 155 19.74 23.81 12.91
N ALA A 156 19.90 24.99 12.32
CA ALA A 156 21.09 25.81 12.52
C ALA A 156 21.29 26.13 14.01
N ARG A 157 20.20 26.50 14.71
CA ARG A 157 20.23 26.74 16.16
C ARG A 157 20.49 25.47 16.97
N VAL A 158 19.86 24.35 16.61
CA VAL A 158 20.02 23.08 17.34
C VAL A 158 21.43 22.52 17.21
N TRP A 159 22.03 22.64 16.04
CA TRP A 159 23.38 22.16 15.77
C TRP A 159 24.48 23.19 16.04
N ASP A 160 24.11 24.39 16.47
CA ASP A 160 25.03 25.51 16.70
C ASP A 160 25.92 25.79 15.49
N VAL A 161 25.30 25.89 14.31
CA VAL A 161 25.97 26.21 13.06
C VAL A 161 25.36 27.45 12.40
N ASP A 162 26.16 28.13 11.56
CA ASP A 162 25.67 29.25 10.78
C ASP A 162 24.54 28.85 9.83
N TYR A 163 23.53 29.72 9.74
CA TYR A 163 22.35 29.47 8.90
C TYR A 163 22.68 29.34 7.41
N ASP A 164 23.52 30.22 6.88
CA ASP A 164 23.85 30.24 5.45
C ASP A 164 24.81 29.09 5.11
N TYR A 165 25.70 28.75 6.04
CA TYR A 165 26.51 27.54 5.92
C TYR A 165 25.63 26.29 5.80
N LEU A 166 24.69 26.09 6.72
CA LEU A 166 23.81 24.92 6.69
C LEU A 166 22.97 24.88 5.42
N LYS A 167 22.35 25.99 5.05
CA LYS A 167 21.53 26.10 3.84
C LYS A 167 22.34 25.79 2.57
N GLY A 168 23.56 26.28 2.48
CA GLY A 168 24.44 26.08 1.32
C GLY A 168 24.88 24.62 1.10
N ARG A 169 24.78 23.77 2.11
CA ARG A 169 25.12 22.34 2.00
C ARG A 169 24.03 21.51 1.29
N PHE A 170 22.83 22.04 1.16
CA PHE A 170 21.67 21.37 0.57
C PHE A 170 21.12 22.10 -0.68
N ALA A 171 21.83 23.10 -1.13
CA ALA A 171 21.45 23.86 -2.33
C ALA A 171 21.87 23.15 -3.63
#